data_4015f6c3ddfc50cba81f4fd1e39ad6c0
#
_entry.id   4015f6c3ddfc50cba81f4fd1e39ad6c0
#
_cell.length_a   1.000
_cell.length_b   1.000
_cell.length_c   1.000
_cell.angle_alpha   90.00
_cell.angle_beta   90.00
_cell.angle_gamma   90.00
#
_symmetry.space_group_name_H-M   'P 1'
#
loop_
_entity.id
_entity.type
_entity.pdbx_description
1 polymer ?
#
loop_
_entity_poly.entity_id
_entity_poly.type
_entity_poly.pdbx_seq_one_letter_code
_entity_poly.pdbx_strand_id
1 'polypeptide(L)'
;MLTEEMLSYIQESTEDIRQLIRELCAIPAPSHHEEKRAEYCKAWFEANGFADVQIDEALNVVCRYQVTDDNDLVVFMAHTDTVFPDTEPMPFREDEKKMYAPGVCDDTANLAVLMVCARYFVQRKKQAKCGVLFVANSCEEGLGNLKGSRRIVQDYGSRIREFYTFDGTDLRRVVTSAVGSHRYRVTVRTEGGHSYGAFGNRNAIYYLSSMIDTIYTMKVPQKEGAKTTYNVGVIEGGTSVNTIAQEASMLCEYRSNDRECLETMRTFFEKIFETYRAMGVEVEAELVGERPCSGDVPQEKWDALIARADSAVREILGAEPLHGPSSTDANIPLAAGIPAICTSAAVGRGCHTRQEEIDLDALPDGARLSMRLMQDYFED
;
A
#
# COMPACT_ATOMS: atom_id res chain seq x y z
N MET A 1 -16.62 8.71 -22.27
CA MET A 1 -17.86 8.40 -21.51
C MET A 1 -18.12 6.92 -21.52
N LEU A 2 -18.66 6.35 -20.44
CA LEU A 2 -19.06 4.95 -20.38
C LEU A 2 -20.22 4.68 -21.36
N THR A 3 -20.22 3.51 -21.99
CA THR A 3 -21.31 3.08 -22.87
C THR A 3 -22.54 2.65 -22.04
N GLU A 4 -23.72 2.61 -22.66
CA GLU A 4 -24.93 2.09 -22.00
C GLU A 4 -24.76 0.64 -21.55
N GLU A 5 -24.04 -0.18 -22.31
CA GLU A 5 -23.70 -1.57 -21.94
C GLU A 5 -22.87 -1.63 -20.64
N MET A 6 -21.86 -0.77 -20.51
CA MET A 6 -21.05 -0.69 -19.30
C MET A 6 -21.87 -0.24 -18.09
N LEU A 7 -22.73 0.75 -18.26
CA LEU A 7 -23.60 1.24 -17.19
C LEU A 7 -24.60 0.15 -16.73
N SER A 8 -25.20 -0.59 -17.66
CA SER A 8 -26.08 -1.73 -17.35
C SER A 8 -25.32 -2.83 -16.61
N TYR A 9 -24.12 -3.19 -17.10
CA TYR A 9 -23.28 -4.17 -16.45
C TYR A 9 -22.94 -3.80 -15.00
N ILE A 10 -22.55 -2.55 -14.74
CA ILE A 10 -22.24 -2.07 -13.40
C ILE A 10 -23.46 -2.20 -12.47
N GLN A 11 -24.64 -1.78 -12.97
CA GLN A 11 -25.88 -1.89 -12.20
C GLN A 11 -26.22 -3.35 -11.85
N GLU A 12 -26.10 -4.25 -12.83
CA GLU A 12 -26.38 -5.69 -12.66
C GLU A 12 -25.33 -6.37 -11.74
N SER A 13 -24.08 -5.90 -11.76
CA SER A 13 -22.96 -6.49 -11.01
C SER A 13 -22.75 -5.89 -9.61
N THR A 14 -23.55 -4.91 -9.19
CA THR A 14 -23.37 -4.28 -7.86
C THR A 14 -23.51 -5.28 -6.73
N GLU A 15 -24.44 -6.24 -6.83
CA GLU A 15 -24.58 -7.28 -5.81
C GLU A 15 -23.42 -8.30 -5.88
N ASP A 16 -22.86 -8.57 -7.05
CA ASP A 16 -21.65 -9.41 -7.18
C ASP A 16 -20.46 -8.76 -6.46
N ILE A 17 -20.32 -7.43 -6.57
CA ILE A 17 -19.28 -6.69 -5.83
C ILE A 17 -19.49 -6.85 -4.32
N ARG A 18 -20.71 -6.65 -3.83
CA ARG A 18 -21.04 -6.85 -2.41
C ARG A 18 -20.73 -8.27 -1.93
N GLN A 19 -21.13 -9.25 -2.72
CA GLN A 19 -20.89 -10.64 -2.39
C GLN A 19 -19.40 -10.97 -2.34
N LEU A 20 -18.61 -10.46 -3.30
CA LEU A 20 -17.17 -10.66 -3.33
C LEU A 20 -16.47 -10.00 -2.13
N ILE A 21 -16.92 -8.82 -1.69
CA ILE A 21 -16.43 -8.18 -0.46
C ILE A 21 -16.68 -9.05 0.76
N ARG A 22 -17.90 -9.63 0.91
CA ARG A 22 -18.23 -10.54 2.02
C ARG A 22 -17.29 -11.75 2.05
N GLU A 23 -17.07 -12.38 0.88
CA GLU A 23 -16.23 -13.56 0.73
C GLU A 23 -14.76 -13.25 1.02
N LEU A 24 -14.23 -12.16 0.53
CA LEU A 24 -12.85 -11.73 0.81
C LEU A 24 -12.65 -11.34 2.28
N CYS A 25 -13.60 -10.64 2.91
CA CYS A 25 -13.54 -10.33 4.34
C CYS A 25 -13.54 -11.57 5.23
N ALA A 26 -14.14 -12.67 4.78
CA ALA A 26 -14.13 -13.93 5.51
C ALA A 26 -12.78 -14.68 5.47
N ILE A 27 -11.84 -14.23 4.62
CA ILE A 27 -10.52 -14.85 4.45
C ILE A 27 -9.46 -13.94 5.07
N PRO A 28 -8.92 -14.27 6.24
CA PRO A 28 -7.82 -13.50 6.83
C PRO A 28 -6.59 -13.48 5.91
N ALA A 29 -5.96 -12.32 5.81
CA ALA A 29 -4.75 -12.14 5.00
C ALA A 29 -3.82 -11.09 5.64
N PRO A 30 -3.20 -11.38 6.80
CA PRO A 30 -2.14 -10.53 7.31
C PRO A 30 -0.97 -10.53 6.32
N SER A 31 -0.27 -9.39 6.20
CA SER A 31 0.91 -9.29 5.32
C SER A 31 1.87 -10.46 5.55
N HIS A 32 2.39 -11.04 4.47
CA HIS A 32 3.20 -12.26 4.39
C HIS A 32 2.44 -13.60 4.60
N HIS A 33 1.11 -13.57 4.76
CA HIS A 33 0.26 -14.75 4.97
C HIS A 33 -1.02 -14.67 4.15
N GLU A 34 -0.91 -14.22 2.90
CA GLU A 34 -2.02 -14.00 1.97
C GLU A 34 -2.39 -15.24 1.15
N GLU A 35 -1.74 -16.39 1.35
CA GLU A 35 -1.87 -17.58 0.50
C GLU A 35 -3.33 -17.96 0.23
N LYS A 36 -4.16 -18.01 1.27
CA LYS A 36 -5.58 -18.40 1.15
C LYS A 36 -6.37 -17.38 0.31
N ARG A 37 -6.10 -16.08 0.50
CA ARG A 37 -6.77 -15.03 -0.26
C ARG A 37 -6.29 -14.99 -1.72
N ALA A 38 -5.00 -15.24 -1.95
CA ALA A 38 -4.44 -15.38 -3.30
C ALA A 38 -5.04 -16.58 -4.04
N GLU A 39 -5.14 -17.74 -3.41
CA GLU A 39 -5.81 -18.94 -3.97
C GLU A 39 -7.28 -18.66 -4.31
N TYR A 40 -8.00 -17.97 -3.42
CA TYR A 40 -9.38 -17.57 -3.65
C TYR A 40 -9.50 -16.62 -4.84
N CYS A 41 -8.70 -15.54 -4.90
CA CYS A 41 -8.71 -14.59 -6.00
C CYS A 41 -8.38 -15.28 -7.32
N LYS A 42 -7.37 -16.17 -7.35
CA LYS A 42 -7.04 -16.96 -8.53
C LYS A 42 -8.24 -17.78 -9.01
N ALA A 43 -8.85 -18.56 -8.13
CA ALA A 43 -10.01 -19.37 -8.47
C ALA A 43 -11.19 -18.54 -8.96
N TRP A 44 -11.41 -17.36 -8.36
CA TRP A 44 -12.44 -16.43 -8.79
C TRP A 44 -12.17 -15.89 -10.21
N PHE A 45 -10.95 -15.47 -10.50
CA PHE A 45 -10.59 -14.99 -11.85
C PHE A 45 -10.78 -16.10 -12.89
N GLU A 46 -10.29 -17.31 -12.64
CA GLU A 46 -10.44 -18.47 -13.54
C GLU A 46 -11.92 -18.80 -13.78
N ALA A 47 -12.75 -18.82 -12.73
CA ALA A 47 -14.20 -19.08 -12.83
C ALA A 47 -14.93 -17.98 -13.61
N ASN A 48 -14.39 -16.77 -13.68
CA ASN A 48 -14.96 -15.63 -14.40
C ASN A 48 -14.37 -15.42 -15.81
N GLY A 49 -13.62 -16.41 -16.34
CA GLY A 49 -13.21 -16.47 -17.75
C GLY A 49 -11.83 -15.90 -18.04
N PHE A 50 -11.02 -15.59 -17.04
CA PHE A 50 -9.62 -15.24 -17.23
C PHE A 50 -8.81 -16.50 -17.54
N ALA A 51 -8.13 -16.52 -18.67
CA ALA A 51 -7.44 -17.71 -19.18
C ALA A 51 -5.99 -17.86 -18.69
N ASP A 52 -5.35 -16.76 -18.35
CA ASP A 52 -3.93 -16.72 -17.94
C ASP A 52 -3.81 -16.06 -16.56
N VAL A 53 -3.95 -16.88 -15.52
CA VAL A 53 -3.94 -16.45 -14.11
C VAL A 53 -2.87 -17.22 -13.36
N GLN A 54 -1.94 -16.51 -12.75
CA GLN A 54 -0.82 -17.09 -12.02
C GLN A 54 -0.68 -16.45 -10.64
N ILE A 55 -0.26 -17.24 -9.65
CA ILE A 55 0.25 -16.73 -8.37
C ILE A 55 1.77 -16.72 -8.49
N ASP A 56 2.38 -15.54 -8.30
CA ASP A 56 3.82 -15.41 -8.35
C ASP A 56 4.49 -15.70 -6.99
N GLU A 57 5.83 -15.61 -6.93
CA GLU A 57 6.60 -15.88 -5.70
C GLU A 57 6.35 -14.84 -4.58
N ALA A 58 5.80 -13.67 -4.93
CA ALA A 58 5.40 -12.67 -3.95
C ALA A 58 3.99 -12.89 -3.40
N LEU A 59 3.23 -13.86 -3.93
CA LEU A 59 1.80 -14.13 -3.72
C LEU A 59 0.86 -13.16 -4.46
N ASN A 60 1.34 -12.42 -5.44
CA ASN A 60 0.43 -11.68 -6.33
C ASN A 60 -0.35 -12.66 -7.20
N VAL A 61 -1.64 -12.39 -7.38
CA VAL A 61 -2.46 -13.04 -8.41
C VAL A 61 -2.43 -12.16 -9.64
N VAL A 62 -1.71 -12.62 -10.66
CA VAL A 62 -1.47 -11.87 -11.90
C VAL A 62 -2.33 -12.46 -13.02
N CYS A 63 -3.28 -11.67 -13.52
CA CYS A 63 -4.10 -12.02 -14.68
C CYS A 63 -3.55 -11.28 -15.91
N ARG A 64 -3.04 -12.02 -16.89
CA ARG A 64 -2.49 -11.47 -18.12
C ARG A 64 -3.53 -11.50 -19.23
N TYR A 65 -4.00 -10.33 -19.65
CA TYR A 65 -4.98 -10.20 -20.72
C TYR A 65 -4.35 -9.62 -21.97
N GLN A 66 -4.36 -10.40 -23.06
CA GLN A 66 -3.78 -10.06 -24.37
C GLN A 66 -2.32 -9.59 -24.27
N VAL A 67 -1.57 -10.17 -23.33
CA VAL A 67 -0.14 -9.94 -23.17
C VAL A 67 0.64 -10.80 -24.16
N THR A 68 1.52 -10.16 -24.94
CA THR A 68 2.48 -10.81 -25.84
C THR A 68 3.90 -10.48 -25.36
N ASP A 69 4.92 -11.06 -25.98
CA ASP A 69 6.32 -10.81 -25.57
C ASP A 69 6.77 -9.36 -25.87
N ASP A 70 6.17 -8.70 -26.85
CA ASP A 70 6.62 -7.42 -27.40
C ASP A 70 5.71 -6.23 -27.09
N ASN A 71 4.48 -6.43 -26.59
CA ASN A 71 3.58 -5.29 -26.38
C ASN A 71 3.85 -4.55 -25.07
N ASP A 72 3.57 -3.23 -25.09
CA ASP A 72 3.52 -2.43 -23.88
C ASP A 72 2.42 -2.92 -22.94
N LEU A 73 2.58 -2.65 -21.66
CA LEU A 73 1.65 -3.09 -20.62
C LEU A 73 1.04 -1.90 -19.87
N VAL A 74 -0.21 -2.07 -19.45
CA VAL A 74 -0.82 -1.29 -18.39
C VAL A 74 -1.13 -2.21 -17.22
N VAL A 75 -0.96 -1.70 -16.00
CA VAL A 75 -1.24 -2.44 -14.77
C VAL A 75 -2.41 -1.79 -14.04
N PHE A 76 -3.37 -2.60 -13.62
CA PHE A 76 -4.43 -2.26 -12.67
C PHE A 76 -4.32 -3.17 -11.46
N MET A 77 -4.11 -2.59 -10.28
CA MET A 77 -3.72 -3.33 -9.08
C MET A 77 -4.49 -2.85 -7.85
N ALA A 78 -4.82 -3.80 -6.95
CA ALA A 78 -5.37 -3.56 -5.62
C ALA A 78 -4.84 -4.65 -4.67
N HIS A 79 -4.59 -4.31 -3.40
CA HIS A 79 -3.93 -5.25 -2.52
C HIS A 79 -4.87 -6.20 -1.78
N THR A 80 -4.32 -7.35 -1.41
CA THR A 80 -5.06 -8.44 -0.74
C THR A 80 -4.83 -8.48 0.76
N ASP A 81 -3.71 -7.94 1.23
CA ASP A 81 -3.36 -8.02 2.65
C ASP A 81 -4.05 -6.96 3.50
N THR A 82 -3.96 -7.13 4.80
CA THR A 82 -4.48 -6.20 5.81
C THR A 82 -3.44 -6.00 6.92
N VAL A 83 -3.51 -4.84 7.61
CA VAL A 83 -2.64 -4.56 8.77
C VAL A 83 -2.89 -5.46 9.97
N PHE A 84 -3.99 -6.21 9.99
CA PHE A 84 -4.40 -7.03 11.14
C PHE A 84 -3.65 -8.36 11.13
N PRO A 85 -3.07 -8.78 12.29
CA PRO A 85 -2.30 -10.02 12.39
C PRO A 85 -3.17 -11.26 12.54
N ASP A 86 -4.50 -11.12 12.43
CA ASP A 86 -5.45 -12.19 12.67
C ASP A 86 -5.37 -13.26 11.57
N THR A 87 -5.24 -14.52 11.95
CA THR A 87 -5.22 -15.68 11.06
C THR A 87 -6.57 -16.41 11.00
N GLU A 88 -7.53 -16.00 11.84
CA GLU A 88 -8.91 -16.47 11.86
C GLU A 88 -9.85 -15.37 11.36
N PRO A 89 -11.03 -15.71 10.82
CA PRO A 89 -12.00 -14.75 10.32
C PRO A 89 -12.34 -13.68 11.35
N MET A 90 -12.22 -12.43 10.95
CA MET A 90 -12.56 -11.26 11.77
C MET A 90 -14.08 -10.98 11.73
N PRO A 91 -14.63 -10.27 12.73
CA PRO A 91 -16.06 -9.93 12.75
C PRO A 91 -16.48 -9.13 11.50
N PHE A 92 -17.56 -9.59 10.87
CA PHE A 92 -18.22 -8.91 9.75
C PHE A 92 -19.65 -8.53 10.13
N ARG A 93 -20.07 -7.34 9.77
CA ARG A 93 -21.45 -6.87 9.93
C ARG A 93 -21.85 -6.04 8.70
N GLU A 94 -23.11 -6.11 8.36
CA GLU A 94 -23.70 -5.34 7.25
C GLU A 94 -25.06 -4.78 7.65
N ASP A 95 -25.39 -3.61 7.17
CA ASP A 95 -26.74 -3.05 7.16
C ASP A 95 -27.10 -2.56 5.74
N GLU A 96 -28.23 -1.89 5.59
CA GLU A 96 -28.72 -1.45 4.27
C GLU A 96 -27.74 -0.50 3.53
N LYS A 97 -26.89 0.22 4.26
CA LYS A 97 -26.01 1.26 3.73
C LYS A 97 -24.53 0.98 3.83
N LYS A 98 -24.13 0.09 4.73
CA LYS A 98 -22.71 -0.10 5.05
C LYS A 98 -22.35 -1.55 5.29
N MET A 99 -21.09 -1.87 4.99
CA MET A 99 -20.39 -3.05 5.50
C MET A 99 -19.31 -2.61 6.48
N TYR A 100 -19.10 -3.43 7.50
CA TYR A 100 -18.18 -3.19 8.59
C TYR A 100 -17.33 -4.45 8.80
N ALA A 101 -16.05 -4.34 8.59
CA ALA A 101 -15.07 -5.38 8.90
C ALA A 101 -13.66 -4.78 8.90
N PRO A 102 -12.72 -5.30 9.70
CA PRO A 102 -11.31 -4.93 9.57
C PRO A 102 -10.80 -5.24 8.15
N GLY A 103 -10.14 -4.27 7.49
CA GLY A 103 -9.65 -4.40 6.12
C GLY A 103 -10.72 -4.29 5.02
N VAL A 104 -11.96 -3.90 5.36
CA VAL A 104 -13.03 -3.81 4.35
C VAL A 104 -12.83 -2.62 3.41
N CYS A 105 -12.33 -1.48 3.91
CA CYS A 105 -12.07 -0.31 3.09
C CYS A 105 -10.62 -0.23 2.61
N ASP A 106 -9.73 -0.92 3.30
CA ASP A 106 -8.29 -0.97 3.05
C ASP A 106 -7.82 -2.44 3.00
N ASP A 107 -7.88 -3.13 1.86
CA ASP A 107 -8.22 -2.66 0.50
C ASP A 107 -9.30 -3.54 -0.15
N THR A 108 -10.01 -4.37 0.66
CA THR A 108 -10.91 -5.43 0.16
C THR A 108 -11.98 -4.92 -0.81
N ALA A 109 -12.58 -3.75 -0.54
CA ALA A 109 -13.62 -3.20 -1.40
C ALA A 109 -13.07 -2.71 -2.74
N ASN A 110 -11.91 -2.04 -2.75
CA ASN A 110 -11.23 -1.62 -3.97
C ASN A 110 -10.85 -2.83 -4.84
N LEU A 111 -10.31 -3.89 -4.22
CA LEU A 111 -9.99 -5.15 -4.90
C LEU A 111 -11.23 -5.78 -5.53
N ALA A 112 -12.33 -5.88 -4.80
CA ALA A 112 -13.57 -6.46 -5.32
C ALA A 112 -14.12 -5.68 -6.52
N VAL A 113 -14.09 -4.35 -6.47
CA VAL A 113 -14.49 -3.49 -7.59
C VAL A 113 -13.56 -3.70 -8.79
N LEU A 114 -12.23 -3.71 -8.58
CA LEU A 114 -11.25 -3.99 -9.64
C LEU A 114 -11.55 -5.32 -10.33
N MET A 115 -11.72 -6.40 -9.56
CA MET A 115 -11.95 -7.75 -10.08
C MET A 115 -13.23 -7.80 -10.94
N VAL A 116 -14.34 -7.23 -10.44
CA VAL A 116 -15.63 -7.25 -11.17
C VAL A 116 -15.58 -6.34 -12.40
N CYS A 117 -14.91 -5.18 -12.36
CA CYS A 117 -14.73 -4.33 -13.54
C CYS A 117 -13.86 -5.01 -14.61
N ALA A 118 -12.76 -5.65 -14.22
CA ALA A 118 -11.90 -6.41 -15.12
C ALA A 118 -12.66 -7.56 -15.82
N ARG A 119 -13.55 -8.23 -15.08
CA ARG A 119 -14.42 -9.30 -15.62
C ARG A 119 -15.21 -8.84 -16.85
N TYR A 120 -15.72 -7.61 -16.89
CA TYR A 120 -16.45 -7.08 -18.03
C TYR A 120 -15.65 -7.19 -19.34
N PHE A 121 -14.42 -6.69 -19.34
CA PHE A 121 -13.58 -6.67 -20.55
C PHE A 121 -13.23 -8.08 -21.03
N VAL A 122 -12.96 -8.98 -20.10
CA VAL A 122 -12.61 -10.37 -20.40
C VAL A 122 -13.80 -11.16 -20.94
N GLN A 123 -14.96 -11.09 -20.29
CA GLN A 123 -16.16 -11.82 -20.71
C GLN A 123 -16.75 -11.28 -22.01
N ARG A 124 -16.63 -9.98 -22.26
CA ARG A 124 -17.03 -9.34 -23.54
C ARG A 124 -15.96 -9.47 -24.62
N LYS A 125 -14.81 -10.10 -24.30
CA LYS A 125 -13.68 -10.29 -25.23
C LYS A 125 -13.26 -8.99 -25.90
N LYS A 126 -13.27 -7.87 -25.12
CA LYS A 126 -12.90 -6.55 -25.64
C LYS A 126 -11.44 -6.58 -26.10
N GLN A 127 -11.16 -6.02 -27.27
CA GLN A 127 -9.80 -5.93 -27.80
C GLN A 127 -9.02 -4.87 -27.00
N ALA A 128 -7.88 -5.28 -26.44
CA ALA A 128 -6.99 -4.37 -25.75
C ALA A 128 -6.02 -3.67 -26.71
N LYS A 129 -5.76 -2.39 -26.49
CA LYS A 129 -4.80 -1.58 -27.24
C LYS A 129 -3.33 -1.88 -26.87
N CYS A 130 -3.14 -2.54 -25.74
CA CYS A 130 -1.84 -3.00 -25.20
C CYS A 130 -2.10 -4.22 -24.31
N GLY A 131 -1.06 -4.88 -23.82
CA GLY A 131 -1.25 -5.92 -22.81
C GLY A 131 -1.77 -5.33 -21.51
N VAL A 132 -2.68 -6.03 -20.83
CA VAL A 132 -3.27 -5.58 -19.57
C VAL A 132 -2.95 -6.58 -18.47
N LEU A 133 -2.41 -6.10 -17.36
CA LEU A 133 -2.25 -6.86 -16.13
C LEU A 133 -3.32 -6.42 -15.12
N PHE A 134 -4.18 -7.34 -14.72
CA PHE A 134 -5.04 -7.17 -13.55
C PHE A 134 -4.41 -7.94 -12.39
N VAL A 135 -4.13 -7.25 -11.30
CA VAL A 135 -3.32 -7.80 -10.21
C VAL A 135 -4.02 -7.64 -8.87
N ALA A 136 -4.25 -8.76 -8.18
CA ALA A 136 -4.53 -8.76 -6.75
C ALA A 136 -3.19 -8.98 -6.04
N ASN A 137 -2.60 -7.92 -5.51
CA ASN A 137 -1.23 -7.98 -5.00
C ASN A 137 -1.14 -8.23 -3.50
N SER A 138 0.03 -8.61 -3.05
CA SER A 138 0.36 -8.93 -1.66
C SER A 138 1.25 -7.87 -1.02
N CYS A 139 1.28 -7.88 0.32
CA CYS A 139 2.28 -7.17 1.11
C CYS A 139 2.35 -5.65 0.84
N GLU A 140 1.21 -4.99 0.63
CA GLU A 140 1.16 -3.53 0.62
C GLU A 140 1.41 -3.00 2.02
N GLU A 141 0.79 -3.59 3.03
CA GLU A 141 0.68 -3.05 4.37
C GLU A 141 1.93 -3.17 5.23
N GLY A 142 2.09 -2.22 6.13
CA GLY A 142 3.04 -2.27 7.23
C GLY A 142 4.46 -2.66 6.84
N LEU A 143 4.90 -3.80 7.35
CA LEU A 143 6.22 -4.39 7.06
C LEU A 143 6.22 -5.32 5.83
N GLY A 144 5.10 -5.46 5.12
CA GLY A 144 5.03 -6.09 3.81
C GLY A 144 5.89 -5.39 2.77
N ASN A 145 6.12 -4.10 2.98
CA ASN A 145 7.14 -3.30 2.29
C ASN A 145 6.97 -3.26 0.76
N LEU A 146 5.72 -3.30 0.29
CA LEU A 146 5.37 -3.25 -1.15
C LEU A 146 5.99 -4.42 -1.94
N LYS A 147 6.12 -5.60 -1.31
CA LYS A 147 6.74 -6.78 -1.92
C LYS A 147 6.04 -7.17 -3.23
N GLY A 148 4.71 -7.11 -3.27
CA GLY A 148 3.91 -7.42 -4.44
C GLY A 148 4.20 -6.47 -5.59
N SER A 149 4.12 -5.17 -5.37
CA SER A 149 4.41 -4.13 -6.37
C SER A 149 5.85 -4.20 -6.87
N ARG A 150 6.83 -4.46 -5.98
CA ARG A 150 8.23 -4.66 -6.36
C ARG A 150 8.39 -5.83 -7.34
N ARG A 151 7.69 -6.94 -7.10
CA ARG A 151 7.74 -8.11 -7.98
C ARG A 151 7.15 -7.79 -9.36
N ILE A 152 6.02 -7.10 -9.43
CA ILE A 152 5.42 -6.68 -10.71
C ILE A 152 6.38 -5.78 -11.50
N VAL A 153 7.00 -4.80 -10.85
CA VAL A 153 7.96 -3.91 -11.53
C VAL A 153 9.26 -4.66 -11.90
N GLN A 154 9.71 -5.62 -11.11
CA GLN A 154 10.86 -6.46 -11.43
C GLN A 154 10.62 -7.30 -12.68
N ASP A 155 9.44 -7.93 -12.80
CA ASP A 155 9.14 -8.85 -13.89
C ASP A 155 8.72 -8.14 -15.17
N TYR A 156 8.03 -7.00 -15.08
CA TYR A 156 7.39 -6.33 -16.21
C TYR A 156 7.82 -4.87 -16.41
N GLY A 157 8.59 -4.26 -15.50
CA GLY A 157 8.81 -2.82 -15.45
C GLY A 157 9.29 -2.17 -16.74
N SER A 158 10.16 -2.86 -17.51
CA SER A 158 10.66 -2.34 -18.79
C SER A 158 9.58 -2.18 -19.87
N ARG A 159 8.43 -2.80 -19.68
CA ARG A 159 7.29 -2.83 -20.62
C ARG A 159 6.09 -2.05 -20.09
N ILE A 160 6.05 -1.75 -18.79
CA ILE A 160 4.93 -1.02 -18.19
C ILE A 160 4.98 0.44 -18.64
N ARG A 161 3.96 0.88 -19.36
CA ARG A 161 3.80 2.27 -19.79
C ARG A 161 3.06 3.14 -18.78
N GLU A 162 2.11 2.55 -18.03
CA GLU A 162 1.27 3.22 -17.04
C GLU A 162 0.81 2.23 -15.98
N PHE A 163 0.63 2.73 -14.76
CA PHE A 163 0.33 1.91 -13.59
C PHE A 163 -0.76 2.57 -12.74
N TYR A 164 -1.81 1.83 -12.44
CA TYR A 164 -2.91 2.24 -11.58
C TYR A 164 -2.96 1.35 -10.35
N THR A 165 -2.97 1.94 -9.16
CA THR A 165 -3.35 1.25 -7.94
C THR A 165 -4.70 1.77 -7.46
N PHE A 166 -5.53 0.88 -6.94
CA PHE A 166 -6.78 1.23 -6.29
C PHE A 166 -6.59 0.97 -4.80
N ASP A 167 -6.39 2.04 -4.05
CA ASP A 167 -6.09 1.99 -2.62
C ASP A 167 -6.44 3.35 -2.03
N GLY A 168 -7.64 3.45 -1.49
CA GLY A 168 -8.14 4.68 -0.90
C GLY A 168 -9.62 4.62 -0.54
N THR A 169 -10.11 5.68 0.10
CA THR A 169 -11.44 5.76 0.70
C THR A 169 -12.26 6.98 0.27
N ASP A 170 -11.77 7.75 -0.71
CA ASP A 170 -12.47 8.89 -1.32
C ASP A 170 -12.28 8.83 -2.85
N LEU A 171 -13.35 8.65 -3.57
CA LEU A 171 -13.34 8.50 -5.04
C LEU A 171 -12.76 9.71 -5.78
N ARG A 172 -12.72 10.89 -5.14
CA ARG A 172 -12.11 12.08 -5.74
C ARG A 172 -10.58 12.09 -5.65
N ARG A 173 -10.00 11.22 -4.80
CA ARG A 173 -8.57 11.26 -4.54
C ARG A 173 -7.78 10.66 -5.69
N VAL A 174 -6.80 11.45 -6.16
CA VAL A 174 -5.77 11.04 -7.12
C VAL A 174 -4.41 11.32 -6.47
N VAL A 175 -3.70 10.26 -6.11
CA VAL A 175 -2.37 10.36 -5.50
C VAL A 175 -1.35 10.63 -6.59
N THR A 176 -0.67 11.77 -6.48
CA THR A 176 0.26 12.30 -7.49
C THR A 176 1.69 12.46 -6.98
N SER A 177 2.01 11.88 -5.82
CA SER A 177 3.36 11.91 -5.25
C SER A 177 3.53 10.78 -4.24
N ALA A 178 4.65 10.06 -4.33
CA ALA A 178 4.98 8.98 -3.43
C ALA A 178 5.64 9.49 -2.14
N VAL A 179 5.09 9.12 -0.99
CA VAL A 179 5.73 9.33 0.31
C VAL A 179 6.66 8.16 0.61
N GLY A 180 7.96 8.41 0.55
CA GLY A 180 8.95 7.44 0.96
C GLY A 180 9.05 7.33 2.48
N SER A 181 9.51 6.18 2.97
CA SER A 181 9.73 5.93 4.39
C SER A 181 10.85 4.94 4.63
N HIS A 182 11.60 5.14 5.71
CA HIS A 182 12.50 4.13 6.25
C HIS A 182 12.08 3.81 7.68
N ARG A 183 11.99 2.51 7.97
CA ARG A 183 11.58 1.97 9.27
C ARG A 183 12.69 1.15 9.85
N TYR A 184 13.04 1.41 11.09
CA TYR A 184 14.12 0.74 11.80
C TYR A 184 13.63 0.04 13.06
N ARG A 185 14.18 -1.16 13.29
CA ARG A 185 14.29 -1.76 14.61
C ARG A 185 15.66 -1.40 15.15
N VAL A 186 15.71 -0.70 16.26
CA VAL A 186 16.97 -0.33 16.91
C VAL A 186 17.05 -1.03 18.25
N THR A 187 18.07 -1.87 18.43
CA THR A 187 18.32 -2.62 19.66
C THR A 187 19.61 -2.13 20.30
N VAL A 188 19.52 -1.78 21.56
CA VAL A 188 20.67 -1.38 22.39
C VAL A 188 20.96 -2.48 23.37
N ARG A 189 22.25 -2.91 23.45
CA ARG A 189 22.71 -3.91 24.41
C ARG A 189 23.83 -3.35 25.28
N THR A 190 23.84 -3.76 26.56
CA THR A 190 24.82 -3.38 27.56
C THR A 190 25.12 -4.56 28.50
N GLU A 191 26.08 -4.43 29.40
CA GLU A 191 26.42 -5.45 30.37
C GLU A 191 25.31 -5.74 31.38
N GLY A 192 24.48 -4.75 31.72
CA GLY A 192 23.40 -4.90 32.69
C GLY A 192 23.87 -5.36 34.09
N GLY A 193 22.97 -6.02 34.84
CA GLY A 193 23.31 -6.61 36.14
C GLY A 193 22.31 -6.33 37.26
N HIS A 194 22.68 -6.77 38.49
CA HIS A 194 21.85 -6.51 39.66
C HIS A 194 21.91 -5.02 40.06
N SER A 195 20.79 -4.37 40.22
CA SER A 195 20.69 -2.90 40.39
C SER A 195 21.52 -2.33 41.53
N TYR A 196 21.68 -3.07 42.63
CA TYR A 196 22.52 -2.68 43.75
C TYR A 196 23.97 -3.21 43.63
N GLY A 197 24.13 -4.50 43.34
CA GLY A 197 25.45 -5.15 43.33
C GLY A 197 26.34 -4.79 42.15
N ALA A 198 25.74 -4.46 41.02
CA ALA A 198 26.41 -4.03 39.80
C ALA A 198 26.17 -2.53 39.48
N PHE A 199 25.91 -1.72 40.52
CA PHE A 199 25.72 -0.29 40.35
C PHE A 199 26.93 0.36 39.65
N GLY A 200 26.64 1.12 38.57
CA GLY A 200 27.66 1.71 37.71
C GLY A 200 27.77 1.02 36.33
N ASN A 201 27.24 -0.18 36.18
CA ASN A 201 27.11 -0.79 34.86
C ASN A 201 26.13 0.02 33.99
N ARG A 202 26.31 -0.07 32.67
CA ARG A 202 25.45 0.62 31.71
C ARG A 202 24.09 -0.03 31.65
N ASN A 203 23.08 0.81 31.43
CA ASN A 203 21.66 0.43 31.34
C ASN A 203 21.16 0.68 29.92
N ALA A 204 20.71 -0.37 29.25
CA ALA A 204 20.22 -0.28 27.87
C ALA A 204 18.99 0.65 27.73
N ILE A 205 18.07 0.65 28.72
CA ILE A 205 16.91 1.56 28.73
C ILE A 205 17.37 3.02 28.79
N TYR A 206 18.38 3.34 29.60
CA TYR A 206 18.91 4.70 29.69
C TYR A 206 19.45 5.18 28.34
N TYR A 207 20.31 4.38 27.69
CA TYR A 207 20.89 4.75 26.40
C TYR A 207 19.86 4.83 25.29
N LEU A 208 18.88 3.91 25.24
CA LEU A 208 17.79 3.99 24.29
C LEU A 208 16.93 5.24 24.50
N SER A 209 16.58 5.56 25.74
CA SER A 209 15.81 6.77 26.08
C SER A 209 16.55 8.04 25.68
N SER A 210 17.87 8.10 25.93
CA SER A 210 18.72 9.23 25.50
C SER A 210 18.80 9.34 23.98
N MET A 211 18.86 8.20 23.26
CA MET A 211 18.81 8.18 21.80
C MET A 211 17.47 8.71 21.27
N ILE A 212 16.35 8.33 21.88
CA ILE A 212 15.02 8.84 21.56
C ILE A 212 14.98 10.36 21.77
N ASP A 213 15.45 10.85 22.92
CA ASP A 213 15.54 12.29 23.17
C ASP A 213 16.35 13.01 22.09
N THR A 214 17.50 12.44 21.68
CA THR A 214 18.32 12.98 20.59
C THR A 214 17.54 13.02 19.27
N ILE A 215 16.80 11.96 18.92
CA ILE A 215 15.94 11.93 17.72
C ILE A 215 14.93 13.09 17.75
N TYR A 216 14.28 13.33 18.89
CA TYR A 216 13.27 14.37 19.00
C TYR A 216 13.84 15.81 19.08
N THR A 217 15.15 15.98 19.19
CA THR A 217 15.82 17.29 19.06
C THR A 217 16.14 17.66 17.61
N MET A 218 16.01 16.73 16.66
CA MET A 218 16.32 16.98 15.25
C MET A 218 15.38 18.02 14.64
N LYS A 219 15.95 18.86 13.79
CA LYS A 219 15.18 19.73 12.88
C LYS A 219 15.02 19.01 11.56
N VAL A 220 13.79 18.69 11.20
CA VAL A 220 13.49 18.10 9.89
C VAL A 220 13.88 19.06 8.75
N PRO A 221 14.39 18.54 7.63
CA PRO A 221 14.70 19.36 6.46
C PRO A 221 13.42 20.06 5.98
N GLN A 222 13.60 21.32 5.56
CA GLN A 222 12.50 22.16 5.04
C GLN A 222 12.73 22.40 3.56
N LYS A 223 11.75 22.07 2.74
CA LYS A 223 11.73 22.34 1.30
C LYS A 223 10.30 22.67 0.89
N GLU A 224 10.11 23.61 -0.02
CA GLU A 224 8.78 23.99 -0.50
C GLU A 224 8.05 22.77 -1.09
N GLY A 225 6.81 22.55 -0.69
CA GLY A 225 6.00 21.39 -1.12
C GLY A 225 6.37 20.07 -0.44
N ALA A 226 7.48 20.00 0.31
CA ALA A 226 7.87 18.79 1.02
C ALA A 226 7.27 18.75 2.44
N LYS A 227 6.82 17.56 2.83
CA LYS A 227 6.45 17.23 4.21
C LYS A 227 7.34 16.11 4.69
N THR A 228 8.13 16.38 5.73
CA THR A 228 9.01 15.40 6.37
C THR A 228 8.57 15.18 7.81
N THR A 229 8.51 13.92 8.22
CA THR A 229 8.08 13.52 9.56
C THR A 229 8.97 12.40 10.09
N TYR A 230 8.96 12.20 11.40
CA TYR A 230 9.56 11.03 12.06
C TYR A 230 8.73 10.65 13.28
N ASN A 231 8.89 9.40 13.73
CA ASN A 231 8.19 8.88 14.90
C ASN A 231 8.95 7.72 15.53
N VAL A 232 8.86 7.60 16.85
CA VAL A 232 9.19 6.40 17.60
C VAL A 232 7.87 5.82 18.09
N GLY A 233 7.45 4.71 17.50
CA GLY A 233 6.10 4.15 17.69
C GLY A 233 6.04 3.06 18.77
N VAL A 234 7.16 2.37 19.02
CA VAL A 234 7.26 1.29 20.02
C VAL A 234 8.55 1.42 20.78
N ILE A 235 8.53 1.13 22.08
CA ILE A 235 9.70 0.97 22.94
C ILE A 235 9.48 -0.23 23.86
N GLU A 236 10.49 -1.09 23.99
CA GLU A 236 10.49 -2.27 24.84
C GLU A 236 11.85 -2.40 25.54
N GLY A 237 11.92 -3.04 26.72
CA GLY A 237 13.19 -3.31 27.37
C GLY A 237 13.12 -3.63 28.84
N GLY A 238 14.21 -4.23 29.33
CA GLY A 238 14.34 -4.65 30.73
C GLY A 238 13.56 -5.90 31.09
N THR A 239 13.76 -6.40 32.32
CA THR A 239 13.13 -7.65 32.81
C THR A 239 12.48 -7.50 34.17
N SER A 240 13.09 -6.73 35.09
CA SER A 240 12.55 -6.48 36.42
C SER A 240 13.09 -5.20 37.03
N VAL A 241 12.42 -4.69 38.09
CA VAL A 241 12.75 -3.42 38.73
C VAL A 241 14.13 -3.39 39.38
N ASN A 242 14.67 -4.54 39.80
CA ASN A 242 15.98 -4.68 40.45
C ASN A 242 17.09 -5.16 39.49
N THR A 243 16.87 -5.05 38.18
CA THR A 243 17.83 -5.41 37.14
C THR A 243 18.21 -4.17 36.32
N ILE A 244 19.50 -3.91 36.16
CA ILE A 244 20.02 -2.97 35.15
C ILE A 244 19.75 -3.61 33.81
N ALA A 245 18.98 -2.98 32.94
CA ALA A 245 18.53 -3.56 31.67
C ALA A 245 19.76 -3.88 30.76
N GLN A 246 19.81 -5.13 30.29
CA GLN A 246 20.83 -5.58 29.33
C GLN A 246 20.44 -5.28 27.90
N GLU A 247 19.15 -5.23 27.61
CA GLU A 247 18.60 -4.99 26.29
C GLU A 247 17.39 -4.06 26.35
N ALA A 248 17.31 -3.17 25.38
CA ALA A 248 16.12 -2.36 25.08
C ALA A 248 16.05 -2.10 23.58
N SER A 249 14.84 -2.02 23.03
CA SER A 249 14.63 -1.80 21.61
C SER A 249 13.52 -0.78 21.32
N MET A 250 13.57 -0.21 20.15
CA MET A 250 12.49 0.65 19.61
C MET A 250 12.19 0.32 18.17
N LEU A 251 10.96 0.59 17.74
CA LEU A 251 10.59 0.74 16.35
C LEU A 251 10.42 2.23 16.04
N CYS A 252 11.12 2.71 15.05
CA CYS A 252 11.07 4.10 14.64
C CYS A 252 11.03 4.23 13.11
N GLU A 253 10.52 5.36 12.63
CA GLU A 253 10.46 5.68 11.21
C GLU A 253 10.71 7.15 10.95
N TYR A 254 11.06 7.47 9.72
CA TYR A 254 10.93 8.80 9.13
C TYR A 254 10.35 8.69 7.74
N ARG A 255 9.64 9.73 7.30
CA ARG A 255 8.95 9.80 6.02
C ARG A 255 9.18 11.15 5.36
N SER A 256 9.18 11.17 4.03
CA SER A 256 9.11 12.39 3.24
C SER A 256 8.49 12.13 1.87
N ASN A 257 7.83 13.11 1.29
CA ASN A 257 7.45 13.11 -0.13
C ASN A 257 8.53 13.73 -1.04
N ASP A 258 9.70 14.08 -0.48
CA ASP A 258 10.85 14.58 -1.21
C ASP A 258 12.08 13.68 -0.97
N ARG A 259 12.74 13.29 -2.06
CA ARG A 259 13.87 12.35 -2.06
C ARG A 259 15.08 12.88 -1.30
N GLU A 260 15.41 14.16 -1.47
CA GLU A 260 16.56 14.79 -0.79
C GLU A 260 16.31 14.94 0.71
N CYS A 261 15.07 15.30 1.08
CA CYS A 261 14.66 15.34 2.47
C CYS A 261 14.70 13.95 3.12
N LEU A 262 14.26 12.91 2.42
CA LEU A 262 14.30 11.53 2.92
C LEU A 262 15.75 11.08 3.16
N GLU A 263 16.67 11.37 2.23
CA GLU A 263 18.10 11.04 2.36
C GLU A 263 18.79 11.84 3.47
N THR A 264 18.39 13.09 3.65
CA THR A 264 18.84 13.91 4.78
C THR A 264 18.45 13.27 6.12
N MET A 265 17.21 12.76 6.22
CA MET A 265 16.75 12.04 7.41
C MET A 265 17.51 10.74 7.63
N ARG A 266 17.81 9.97 6.55
CA ARG A 266 18.67 8.78 6.64
C ARG A 266 19.98 9.14 7.29
N THR A 267 20.65 10.15 6.76
CA THR A 267 21.96 10.62 7.27
C THR A 267 21.88 11.02 8.75
N PHE A 268 20.80 11.66 9.19
CA PHE A 268 20.63 12.06 10.58
C PHE A 268 20.48 10.84 11.51
N PHE A 269 19.64 9.89 11.15
CA PHE A 269 19.42 8.68 11.93
C PHE A 269 20.71 7.85 12.03
N GLU A 270 21.42 7.62 10.93
CA GLU A 270 22.69 6.90 10.90
C GLU A 270 23.74 7.55 11.81
N LYS A 271 23.88 8.88 11.75
CA LYS A 271 24.79 9.61 12.63
C LYS A 271 24.44 9.48 14.12
N ILE A 272 23.15 9.45 14.45
CA ILE A 272 22.70 9.22 15.81
C ILE A 272 23.13 7.82 16.25
N PHE A 273 22.85 6.77 15.47
CA PHE A 273 23.25 5.41 15.79
C PHE A 273 24.77 5.27 15.95
N GLU A 274 25.55 5.88 15.05
CA GLU A 274 27.02 5.90 15.13
C GLU A 274 27.52 6.62 16.37
N THR A 275 26.88 7.71 16.78
CA THR A 275 27.27 8.45 18.00
C THR A 275 27.18 7.56 19.24
N TYR A 276 26.08 6.80 19.38
CA TYR A 276 25.92 5.90 20.52
C TYR A 276 26.86 4.70 20.45
N ARG A 277 27.18 4.18 19.26
CA ARG A 277 28.25 3.18 19.08
C ARG A 277 29.61 3.72 19.50
N ALA A 278 29.93 4.97 19.14
CA ALA A 278 31.18 5.62 19.54
C ALA A 278 31.26 5.84 21.06
N MET A 279 30.15 5.92 21.79
CA MET A 279 30.12 5.93 23.26
C MET A 279 30.38 4.54 23.87
N GLY A 280 30.65 3.52 23.06
CA GLY A 280 30.91 2.16 23.50
C GLY A 280 29.65 1.34 23.82
N VAL A 281 28.50 1.75 23.33
CA VAL A 281 27.25 1.01 23.47
C VAL A 281 27.07 0.14 22.23
N GLU A 282 26.65 -1.11 22.42
CA GLU A 282 26.25 -1.94 21.28
C GLU A 282 24.89 -1.47 20.75
N VAL A 283 24.88 -1.01 19.51
CA VAL A 283 23.65 -0.54 18.82
C VAL A 283 23.52 -1.29 17.50
N GLU A 284 22.50 -2.12 17.42
CA GLU A 284 22.05 -2.76 16.18
C GLU A 284 20.88 -1.95 15.62
N ALA A 285 21.02 -1.46 14.39
CA ALA A 285 19.97 -0.75 13.68
C ALA A 285 19.64 -1.53 12.40
N GLU A 286 18.54 -2.26 12.43
CA GLU A 286 18.03 -3.06 11.34
C GLU A 286 16.99 -2.24 10.54
N LEU A 287 17.19 -2.10 9.22
CA LEU A 287 16.22 -1.51 8.33
C LEU A 287 15.12 -2.57 8.05
N VAL A 288 13.98 -2.45 8.71
CA VAL A 288 12.86 -3.42 8.61
C VAL A 288 11.84 -3.04 7.54
N GLY A 289 11.93 -1.85 6.98
CA GLY A 289 11.06 -1.41 5.88
C GLY A 289 11.63 -0.20 5.16
N GLU A 290 11.52 -0.21 3.83
CA GLU A 290 11.95 0.88 2.96
C GLU A 290 10.94 1.07 1.83
N ARG A 291 10.31 2.25 1.76
CA ARG A 291 9.46 2.67 0.65
C ARG A 291 10.11 3.86 -0.03
N PRO A 292 10.30 3.85 -1.35
CA PRO A 292 10.94 4.96 -2.06
C PRO A 292 9.99 6.14 -2.26
N CYS A 293 10.54 7.33 -2.47
CA CYS A 293 9.83 8.46 -3.06
C CYS A 293 9.69 8.27 -4.58
N SER A 294 8.93 9.17 -5.24
CA SER A 294 8.91 9.27 -6.70
C SER A 294 10.31 9.46 -7.27
N GLY A 295 10.62 8.72 -8.35
CA GLY A 295 11.84 8.83 -9.13
C GLY A 295 11.73 9.87 -10.24
N ASP A 296 12.54 9.67 -11.29
CA ASP A 296 12.57 10.57 -12.46
C ASP A 296 11.54 10.09 -13.51
N VAL A 297 10.26 10.31 -13.20
CA VAL A 297 9.14 9.99 -14.09
C VAL A 297 9.09 11.00 -15.23
N PRO A 298 8.94 10.57 -16.52
CA PRO A 298 8.74 11.50 -17.62
C PRO A 298 7.50 12.36 -17.41
N GLN A 299 7.71 13.66 -17.13
CA GLN A 299 6.67 14.57 -16.65
C GLN A 299 5.45 14.62 -17.60
N GLU A 300 5.68 14.74 -18.89
CA GLU A 300 4.60 14.81 -19.90
C GLU A 300 3.69 13.57 -19.85
N LYS A 301 4.29 12.38 -19.69
CA LYS A 301 3.52 11.12 -19.61
C LYS A 301 2.75 11.03 -18.30
N TRP A 302 3.36 11.48 -17.21
CA TRP A 302 2.71 11.46 -15.91
C TRP A 302 1.57 12.46 -15.82
N ASP A 303 1.78 13.69 -16.33
CA ASP A 303 0.71 14.70 -16.42
C ASP A 303 -0.47 14.23 -17.28
N ALA A 304 -0.19 13.52 -18.37
CA ALA A 304 -1.25 12.93 -19.21
C ALA A 304 -2.05 11.86 -18.46
N LEU A 305 -1.39 11.02 -17.65
CA LEU A 305 -2.04 10.01 -16.82
C LEU A 305 -2.93 10.67 -15.75
N ILE A 306 -2.40 11.68 -15.04
CA ILE A 306 -3.12 12.45 -14.02
C ILE A 306 -4.34 13.14 -14.66
N ALA A 307 -4.17 13.79 -15.80
CA ALA A 307 -5.25 14.49 -16.49
C ALA A 307 -6.40 13.54 -16.90
N ARG A 308 -6.08 12.28 -17.28
CA ARG A 308 -7.12 11.26 -17.55
C ARG A 308 -7.88 10.86 -16.28
N ALA A 309 -7.18 10.65 -15.17
CA ALA A 309 -7.82 10.35 -13.90
C ALA A 309 -8.71 11.51 -13.42
N ASP A 310 -8.22 12.73 -13.51
CA ASP A 310 -8.98 13.95 -13.20
C ASP A 310 -10.24 14.10 -14.06
N SER A 311 -10.11 13.83 -15.35
CA SER A 311 -11.25 13.85 -16.26
C SER A 311 -12.30 12.78 -15.89
N ALA A 312 -11.85 11.58 -15.52
CA ALA A 312 -12.74 10.51 -15.07
C ALA A 312 -13.48 10.89 -13.78
N VAL A 313 -12.78 11.47 -12.80
CA VAL A 313 -13.40 11.96 -11.55
C VAL A 313 -14.47 13.02 -11.85
N ARG A 314 -14.16 14.02 -12.68
CA ARG A 314 -15.13 15.05 -13.05
C ARG A 314 -16.32 14.48 -13.82
N GLU A 315 -16.08 13.57 -14.75
CA GLU A 315 -17.10 12.92 -15.56
C GLU A 315 -18.07 12.09 -14.72
N ILE A 316 -17.56 11.29 -13.80
CA ILE A 316 -18.37 10.33 -13.04
C ILE A 316 -18.99 10.97 -11.81
N LEU A 317 -18.26 11.81 -11.09
CA LEU A 317 -18.70 12.37 -9.81
C LEU A 317 -19.22 13.80 -9.89
N GLY A 318 -19.01 14.50 -11.02
CA GLY A 318 -19.33 15.93 -11.13
C GLY A 318 -18.58 16.79 -10.10
N ALA A 319 -17.41 16.33 -9.62
CA ALA A 319 -16.64 16.96 -8.57
C ALA A 319 -15.18 17.16 -8.98
N GLU A 320 -14.49 18.10 -8.32
CA GLU A 320 -13.06 18.30 -8.56
C GLU A 320 -12.21 17.20 -7.88
N PRO A 321 -11.16 16.71 -8.57
CA PRO A 321 -10.23 15.76 -8.00
C PRO A 321 -9.45 16.37 -6.84
N LEU A 322 -9.03 15.52 -5.90
CA LEU A 322 -8.21 15.89 -4.75
C LEU A 322 -6.81 15.28 -4.91
N HIS A 323 -5.84 16.12 -5.22
CA HIS A 323 -4.45 15.69 -5.34
C HIS A 323 -3.73 15.71 -3.99
N GLY A 324 -2.75 14.83 -3.85
CA GLY A 324 -1.89 14.83 -2.68
C GLY A 324 -0.93 13.65 -2.65
N PRO A 325 0.05 13.68 -1.74
CA PRO A 325 0.98 12.58 -1.54
C PRO A 325 0.35 11.45 -0.73
N SER A 326 0.75 10.21 -1.01
CA SER A 326 0.48 9.04 -0.17
C SER A 326 1.61 8.01 -0.29
N SER A 327 1.59 7.01 0.58
CA SER A 327 2.52 5.87 0.52
C SER A 327 1.70 4.64 0.21
N THR A 328 1.77 4.18 -1.03
CA THR A 328 0.99 3.07 -1.59
C THR A 328 1.86 2.26 -2.54
N ASP A 329 1.32 1.22 -3.13
CA ASP A 329 1.98 0.44 -4.18
C ASP A 329 2.48 1.29 -5.37
N ALA A 330 1.87 2.46 -5.62
CA ALA A 330 2.34 3.40 -6.64
C ALA A 330 3.78 3.92 -6.38
N ASN A 331 4.29 3.83 -5.16
CA ASN A 331 5.65 4.24 -4.84
C ASN A 331 6.69 3.50 -5.70
N ILE A 332 6.48 2.21 -5.95
CA ILE A 332 7.46 1.37 -6.65
C ILE A 332 7.56 1.72 -8.14
N PRO A 333 6.48 1.74 -8.93
CA PRO A 333 6.58 2.17 -10.32
C PRO A 333 7.03 3.63 -10.44
N LEU A 334 6.56 4.54 -9.58
CA LEU A 334 7.02 5.93 -9.59
C LEU A 334 8.53 6.04 -9.33
N ALA A 335 9.07 5.27 -8.38
CA ALA A 335 10.51 5.24 -8.12
C ALA A 335 11.32 4.69 -9.30
N ALA A 336 10.75 3.77 -10.08
CA ALA A 336 11.34 3.21 -11.29
C ALA A 336 11.18 4.12 -12.53
N GLY A 337 10.60 5.31 -12.40
CA GLY A 337 10.36 6.24 -13.50
C GLY A 337 9.16 5.88 -14.37
N ILE A 338 8.28 5.01 -13.90
CA ILE A 338 7.05 4.61 -14.59
C ILE A 338 5.90 5.51 -14.13
N PRO A 339 5.16 6.15 -15.05
CA PRO A 339 3.97 6.93 -14.71
C PRO A 339 2.97 6.07 -13.94
N ALA A 340 2.62 6.49 -12.73
CA ALA A 340 1.69 5.78 -11.87
C ALA A 340 0.81 6.75 -11.08
N ILE A 341 -0.39 6.31 -10.76
CA ILE A 341 -1.30 6.96 -9.83
C ILE A 341 -1.92 5.93 -8.88
N CYS A 342 -2.31 6.41 -7.70
CA CYS A 342 -3.22 5.68 -6.85
C CYS A 342 -4.55 6.44 -6.78
N THR A 343 -5.66 5.70 -6.86
CA THR A 343 -7.03 6.22 -6.78
C THR A 343 -7.88 5.31 -5.91
N SER A 344 -9.16 5.62 -5.78
CA SER A 344 -10.09 4.83 -4.97
C SER A 344 -11.20 4.25 -5.86
N ALA A 345 -11.68 3.07 -5.52
CA ALA A 345 -12.87 2.44 -6.10
C ALA A 345 -13.99 2.25 -5.07
N ALA A 346 -13.78 2.66 -3.82
CA ALA A 346 -14.76 2.59 -2.75
C ALA A 346 -14.69 3.85 -1.87
N VAL A 347 -15.75 4.08 -1.12
CA VAL A 347 -15.80 5.12 -0.06
C VAL A 347 -15.84 4.42 1.28
N GLY A 348 -14.92 4.76 2.17
CA GLY A 348 -14.83 4.13 3.48
C GLY A 348 -14.27 5.04 4.57
N ARG A 349 -14.17 4.50 5.76
CA ARG A 349 -13.61 5.18 6.94
C ARG A 349 -12.99 4.19 7.89
N GLY A 350 -12.10 4.72 8.74
CA GLY A 350 -11.54 3.97 9.86
C GLY A 350 -10.41 3.02 9.48
N CYS A 351 -9.72 3.24 8.34
CA CYS A 351 -8.56 2.46 7.94
C CYS A 351 -7.62 2.17 9.10
N HIS A 352 -7.11 0.95 9.17
CA HIS A 352 -6.21 0.45 10.22
C HIS A 352 -6.85 0.36 11.61
N THR A 353 -8.19 0.40 11.69
CA THR A 353 -8.92 0.13 12.94
C THR A 353 -9.90 -1.03 12.74
N ARG A 354 -10.28 -1.68 13.84
CA ARG A 354 -11.30 -2.75 13.78
C ARG A 354 -12.72 -2.23 13.52
N GLN A 355 -12.89 -0.92 13.39
CA GLN A 355 -14.14 -0.23 13.09
C GLN A 355 -14.21 0.26 11.64
N GLU A 356 -13.41 -0.31 10.76
CA GLU A 356 -13.48 0.01 9.33
C GLU A 356 -14.89 -0.21 8.76
N GLU A 357 -15.30 0.70 7.90
CA GLU A 357 -16.59 0.66 7.22
C GLU A 357 -16.50 1.16 5.78
N ILE A 358 -17.36 0.66 4.93
CA ILE A 358 -17.57 1.18 3.57
C ILE A 358 -19.03 1.59 3.36
N ASP A 359 -19.21 2.55 2.44
CA ASP A 359 -20.52 3.03 1.99
C ASP A 359 -20.97 2.24 0.76
N LEU A 360 -22.07 1.49 0.90
CA LEU A 360 -22.62 0.67 -0.18
C LEU A 360 -23.28 1.49 -1.29
N ASP A 361 -23.78 2.68 -0.98
CA ASP A 361 -24.39 3.57 -1.98
C ASP A 361 -23.33 4.16 -2.92
N ALA A 362 -22.06 4.21 -2.51
CA ALA A 362 -20.95 4.70 -3.32
C ALA A 362 -20.31 3.63 -4.24
N LEU A 363 -20.57 2.35 -4.03
CA LEU A 363 -19.98 1.27 -4.84
C LEU A 363 -20.27 1.39 -6.35
N PRO A 364 -21.50 1.76 -6.81
CA PRO A 364 -21.75 1.97 -8.23
C PRO A 364 -20.87 3.08 -8.84
N ASP A 365 -20.64 4.17 -8.12
CA ASP A 365 -19.79 5.26 -8.60
C ASP A 365 -18.31 4.86 -8.62
N GLY A 366 -17.86 4.10 -7.62
CA GLY A 366 -16.53 3.48 -7.62
C GLY A 366 -16.30 2.55 -8.80
N ALA A 367 -17.28 1.71 -9.12
CA ALA A 367 -17.23 0.83 -10.29
C ALA A 367 -17.27 1.62 -11.61
N ARG A 368 -18.06 2.71 -11.71
CA ARG A 368 -18.06 3.61 -12.88
C ARG A 368 -16.70 4.27 -13.08
N LEU A 369 -16.09 4.78 -12.00
CA LEU A 369 -14.78 5.40 -12.06
C LEU A 369 -13.71 4.40 -12.51
N SER A 370 -13.67 3.21 -11.89
CA SER A 370 -12.73 2.15 -12.25
C SER A 370 -12.89 1.70 -13.70
N MET A 371 -14.14 1.46 -14.13
CA MET A 371 -14.45 1.09 -15.51
C MET A 371 -14.03 2.19 -16.50
N ARG A 372 -14.25 3.46 -16.15
CA ARG A 372 -13.86 4.61 -16.98
C ARG A 372 -12.35 4.71 -17.16
N LEU A 373 -11.57 4.45 -16.11
CA LEU A 373 -10.10 4.43 -16.17
C LEU A 373 -9.58 3.25 -17.02
N MET A 374 -10.22 2.09 -16.92
CA MET A 374 -9.83 0.91 -17.70
C MET A 374 -10.19 1.04 -19.19
N GLN A 375 -11.37 1.63 -19.50
CA GLN A 375 -11.91 1.72 -20.86
C GLN A 375 -10.91 2.32 -21.86
N ASP A 376 -10.09 3.28 -21.46
CA ASP A 376 -9.15 3.97 -22.35
C ASP A 376 -8.13 3.02 -23.01
N TYR A 377 -7.92 1.83 -22.43
CA TYR A 377 -6.99 0.81 -22.90
C TYR A 377 -7.63 -0.29 -23.75
N PHE A 378 -8.92 -0.16 -24.03
CA PHE A 378 -9.66 -1.09 -24.89
C PHE A 378 -10.24 -0.38 -26.11
N GLU A 379 -10.47 -1.15 -27.18
CA GLU A 379 -11.20 -0.66 -28.34
C GLU A 379 -12.70 -0.54 -28.01
N ASP A 380 -13.37 0.33 -28.71
CA ASP A 380 -14.82 0.63 -28.54
C ASP A 380 -15.72 -0.58 -28.79
#